data_68050c275e2643288d55e163c244dcf1
#
_entry.id   68050c275e2643288d55e163c244dcf1
#
_cell.length_a   1.000
_cell.length_b   1.000
_cell.length_c   1.000
_cell.angle_alpha   90.00
_cell.angle_beta   90.00
_cell.angle_gamma   90.00
#
_symmetry.space_group_name_H-M   'P 1'
#
loop_
_entity.id
_entity.type
_entity.pdbx_description
1 polymer ?
#
loop_
_entity_poly.entity_id
_entity_poly.type
_entity_poly.pdbx_seq_one_letter_code
_entity_poly.pdbx_strand_id
1 'polypeptide(L)'
;MSTTASRRAVDRDILRLAVPALGALVAEPLFLLADTAMVGHLGATPLAGLGIASAILQTIIGLMVFLAYATTPAVARRLGTGDERGAVASGIDGVWLALGLGAVLAVAGWFAAPALVGAFGAADEVTAEASVYLAISMAGLPAMLVVLAATGLLRGLQDTRTPLWVAGIGFAANIALNYVFIYVAGWGIAGSAIGTADGCCFAP
;
A
#
# COMPACT_ATOMS: atom_id res chain seq x y z
N MET A 1 -26.49 36.86 -15.07
CA MET A 1 -25.97 35.78 -15.94
C MET A 1 -24.58 35.25 -15.53
N SER A 2 -24.03 35.57 -14.33
CA SER A 2 -22.67 35.18 -13.92
C SER A 2 -22.58 33.90 -13.05
N THR A 3 -23.70 33.38 -12.54
CA THR A 3 -23.71 32.25 -11.61
C THR A 3 -23.49 30.87 -12.25
N THR A 4 -23.87 30.68 -13.50
CA THR A 4 -23.74 29.41 -14.20
C THR A 4 -22.31 29.15 -14.71
N ALA A 5 -21.59 30.19 -15.13
CA ALA A 5 -20.19 30.09 -15.51
C ALA A 5 -19.29 29.76 -14.33
N SER A 6 -19.57 30.34 -13.15
CA SER A 6 -18.88 30.06 -11.90
C SER A 6 -19.10 28.62 -11.43
N ARG A 7 -20.33 28.10 -11.50
CA ARG A 7 -20.64 26.70 -11.15
C ARG A 7 -19.90 25.71 -12.04
N ARG A 8 -19.89 25.90 -13.35
CA ARG A 8 -19.15 25.01 -14.27
C ARG A 8 -17.64 25.01 -14.04
N ALA A 9 -17.06 26.13 -13.61
CA ALA A 9 -15.64 26.19 -13.26
C ALA A 9 -15.37 25.37 -11.98
N VAL A 10 -16.20 25.54 -10.95
CA VAL A 10 -16.11 24.79 -9.69
C VAL A 10 -16.32 23.28 -9.92
N ASP A 11 -17.34 22.90 -10.72
CA ASP A 11 -17.62 21.51 -11.05
C ASP A 11 -16.43 20.86 -11.78
N ARG A 12 -15.78 21.61 -12.68
CA ARG A 12 -14.59 21.13 -13.40
C ARG A 12 -13.38 20.95 -12.46
N ASP A 13 -13.21 21.85 -11.51
CA ASP A 13 -12.12 21.74 -10.53
C ASP A 13 -12.36 20.57 -9.57
N ILE A 14 -13.61 20.36 -9.14
CA ILE A 14 -14.00 19.21 -8.34
C ILE A 14 -13.73 17.90 -9.12
N LEU A 15 -14.18 17.79 -10.37
CA LEU A 15 -13.95 16.61 -11.18
C LEU A 15 -12.46 16.36 -11.45
N ARG A 16 -11.68 17.40 -11.65
CA ARG A 16 -10.24 17.31 -11.87
C ARG A 16 -9.49 16.71 -10.66
N LEU A 17 -10.01 16.90 -9.45
CA LEU A 17 -9.46 16.33 -8.22
C LEU A 17 -10.09 14.99 -7.89
N ALA A 18 -11.40 14.85 -8.08
CA ALA A 18 -12.16 13.65 -7.72
C ALA A 18 -11.85 12.45 -8.64
N VAL A 19 -11.70 12.66 -9.94
CA VAL A 19 -11.46 11.57 -10.89
C VAL A 19 -10.13 10.85 -10.63
N PRO A 20 -8.99 11.55 -10.43
CA PRO A 20 -7.74 10.87 -10.04
C PRO A 20 -7.82 10.18 -8.68
N ALA A 21 -8.50 10.79 -7.71
CA ALA A 21 -8.68 10.19 -6.39
C ALA A 21 -9.53 8.90 -6.44
N LEU A 22 -10.61 8.90 -7.24
CA LEU A 22 -11.41 7.70 -7.51
C LEU A 22 -10.60 6.62 -8.23
N GLY A 23 -9.77 7.02 -9.21
CA GLY A 23 -8.87 6.10 -9.91
C GLY A 23 -7.91 5.39 -8.94
N ALA A 24 -7.32 6.11 -8.01
CA ALA A 24 -6.46 5.55 -6.98
C ALA A 24 -7.22 4.60 -6.04
N LEU A 25 -8.45 4.94 -5.62
CA LEU A 25 -9.29 4.11 -4.76
C LEU A 25 -9.72 2.79 -5.44
N VAL A 26 -9.98 2.81 -6.75
CA VAL A 26 -10.38 1.62 -7.51
C VAL A 26 -9.16 0.75 -7.84
N ALA A 27 -7.98 1.32 -7.94
CA ALA A 27 -6.75 0.60 -8.26
C ALA A 27 -6.41 -0.46 -7.21
N GLU A 28 -6.59 -0.17 -5.92
CA GLU A 28 -6.30 -1.10 -4.83
C GLU A 28 -7.16 -2.39 -4.88
N PRO A 29 -8.51 -2.35 -5.00
CA PRO A 29 -9.31 -3.55 -5.19
C PRO A 29 -8.96 -4.36 -6.45
N LEU A 30 -8.64 -3.68 -7.56
CA LEU A 30 -8.24 -4.35 -8.80
C LEU A 30 -6.90 -5.07 -8.64
N PHE A 31 -5.96 -4.48 -7.91
CA PHE A 31 -4.70 -5.10 -7.55
C PHE A 31 -4.92 -6.38 -6.72
N LEU A 32 -5.73 -6.30 -5.66
CA LEU A 32 -6.06 -7.48 -4.84
C LEU A 32 -6.70 -8.60 -5.66
N LEU A 33 -7.58 -8.25 -6.58
CA LEU A 33 -8.21 -9.23 -7.48
C LEU A 33 -7.19 -9.90 -8.40
N ALA A 34 -6.25 -9.13 -8.96
CA ALA A 34 -5.22 -9.67 -9.83
C ALA A 34 -4.29 -10.64 -9.07
N ASP A 35 -3.82 -10.25 -7.88
CA ASP A 35 -2.97 -11.07 -7.03
C ASP A 35 -3.70 -12.35 -6.59
N THR A 36 -4.95 -12.23 -6.13
CA THR A 36 -5.80 -13.36 -5.76
C THR A 36 -6.03 -14.31 -6.93
N ALA A 37 -6.24 -13.77 -8.14
CA ALA A 37 -6.42 -14.59 -9.34
C ALA A 37 -5.13 -15.36 -9.71
N MET A 38 -3.98 -14.71 -9.62
CA MET A 38 -2.68 -15.34 -9.90
C MET A 38 -2.36 -16.47 -8.91
N VAL A 39 -2.52 -16.21 -7.61
CA VAL A 39 -2.29 -17.22 -6.56
C VAL A 39 -3.35 -18.31 -6.60
N GLY A 40 -4.59 -17.98 -6.96
CA GLY A 40 -5.68 -18.95 -7.12
C GLY A 40 -5.40 -20.05 -8.14
N HIS A 41 -4.61 -19.77 -9.16
CA HIS A 41 -4.17 -20.77 -10.14
C HIS A 41 -3.13 -21.76 -9.58
N LEU A 42 -2.48 -21.45 -8.46
CA LEU A 42 -1.55 -22.37 -7.78
C LEU A 42 -2.28 -23.45 -6.97
N GLY A 43 -3.57 -23.25 -6.66
CA GLY A 43 -4.39 -24.19 -5.93
C GLY A 43 -5.07 -23.60 -4.68
N ALA A 44 -5.88 -24.42 -4.02
CA ALA A 44 -6.68 -24.00 -2.87
C ALA A 44 -5.82 -23.71 -1.62
N THR A 45 -4.76 -24.48 -1.38
CA THR A 45 -3.87 -24.32 -0.21
C THR A 45 -3.11 -22.99 -0.23
N PRO A 46 -2.39 -22.62 -1.34
CA PRO A 46 -1.77 -21.30 -1.44
C PRO A 46 -2.77 -20.14 -1.36
N LEU A 47 -3.95 -20.30 -1.97
CA LEU A 47 -4.99 -19.28 -1.92
C LEU A 47 -5.52 -19.04 -0.51
N ALA A 48 -5.74 -20.12 0.27
CA ALA A 48 -6.13 -20.02 1.67
C ALA A 48 -5.02 -19.37 2.51
N GLY A 49 -3.77 -19.73 2.26
CA GLY A 49 -2.59 -19.11 2.91
C GLY A 49 -2.49 -17.61 2.63
N LEU A 50 -2.68 -17.21 1.37
CA LEU A 50 -2.76 -15.79 0.98
C LEU A 50 -3.88 -15.07 1.74
N GLY A 51 -5.06 -15.69 1.86
CA GLY A 51 -6.21 -15.12 2.56
C GLY A 51 -5.90 -14.79 4.02
N ILE A 52 -5.29 -15.73 4.77
CA ILE A 52 -4.89 -15.54 6.16
C ILE A 52 -3.83 -14.45 6.27
N ALA A 53 -2.76 -14.54 5.49
CA ALA A 53 -1.67 -13.58 5.52
C ALA A 53 -2.15 -12.16 5.16
N SER A 54 -3.00 -12.03 4.13
CA SER A 54 -3.59 -10.75 3.72
C SER A 54 -4.47 -10.15 4.82
N ALA A 55 -5.24 -10.94 5.55
CA ALA A 55 -6.06 -10.44 6.65
C ALA A 55 -5.20 -9.83 7.78
N ILE A 56 -4.07 -10.48 8.10
CA ILE A 56 -3.12 -9.97 9.10
C ILE A 56 -2.46 -8.68 8.60
N LEU A 57 -1.97 -8.68 7.35
CA LEU A 57 -1.33 -7.52 6.74
C LEU A 57 -2.29 -6.32 6.67
N GLN A 58 -3.51 -6.52 6.19
CA GLN A 58 -4.52 -5.47 6.11
C GLN A 58 -4.85 -4.88 7.48
N THR A 59 -4.84 -5.71 8.52
CA THR A 59 -5.03 -5.22 9.90
C THR A 59 -3.88 -4.33 10.34
N ILE A 60 -2.63 -4.75 10.10
CA ILE A 60 -1.44 -3.97 10.44
C ILE A 60 -1.41 -2.65 9.68
N ILE A 61 -1.64 -2.70 8.35
CA ILE A 61 -1.67 -1.52 7.49
C ILE A 61 -2.81 -0.57 7.91
N GLY A 62 -3.99 -1.11 8.17
CA GLY A 62 -5.14 -0.33 8.64
C GLY A 62 -4.87 0.40 9.95
N LEU A 63 -4.12 -0.23 10.88
CA LEU A 63 -3.66 0.43 12.10
C LEU A 63 -2.64 1.53 11.81
N MET A 64 -1.81 1.35 10.77
CA MET A 64 -0.75 2.30 10.41
C MET A 64 -1.23 3.44 9.50
N VAL A 65 -2.44 3.40 9.01
CA VAL A 65 -3.02 4.43 8.13
C VAL A 65 -3.03 5.82 8.78
N PHE A 66 -2.94 5.89 10.12
CA PHE A 66 -2.82 7.16 10.85
C PHE A 66 -1.60 7.98 10.42
N LEU A 67 -0.53 7.35 9.90
CA LEU A 67 0.64 8.07 9.41
C LEU A 67 0.26 9.02 8.27
N ALA A 68 -0.53 8.56 7.29
CA ALA A 68 -1.02 9.41 6.21
C ALA A 68 -1.97 10.49 6.73
N TYR A 69 -2.89 10.13 7.63
CA TYR A 69 -3.86 11.07 8.21
C TYR A 69 -3.23 12.09 9.16
N ALA A 70 -2.10 11.77 9.81
CA ALA A 70 -1.36 12.73 10.64
C ALA A 70 -0.47 13.65 9.78
N THR A 71 0.18 13.11 8.77
CA THR A 71 1.14 13.85 7.91
C THR A 71 0.41 14.87 7.03
N THR A 72 -0.71 14.48 6.39
CA THR A 72 -1.47 15.35 5.48
C THR A 72 -1.86 16.70 6.11
N PRO A 73 -2.55 16.76 7.28
CA PRO A 73 -2.93 18.03 7.87
C PRO A 73 -1.74 18.81 8.47
N ALA A 74 -0.67 18.12 8.89
CA ALA A 74 0.53 18.79 9.38
C ALA A 74 1.20 19.58 8.25
N VAL A 75 1.37 18.98 7.07
CA VAL A 75 1.90 19.59 5.86
C VAL A 75 0.98 20.71 5.36
N ALA A 76 -0.33 20.44 5.24
CA ALA A 76 -1.31 21.39 4.72
C ALA A 76 -1.41 22.66 5.58
N ARG A 77 -1.32 22.55 6.90
CA ARG A 77 -1.32 23.72 7.81
C ARG A 77 -0.11 24.63 7.60
N ARG A 78 1.08 24.07 7.45
CA ARG A 78 2.31 24.83 7.21
C ARG A 78 2.30 25.48 5.83
N LEU A 79 1.83 24.75 4.82
CA LEU A 79 1.66 25.29 3.48
C LEU A 79 0.68 26.48 3.48
N GLY A 80 -0.45 26.36 4.21
CA GLY A 80 -1.44 27.42 4.34
C GLY A 80 -0.94 28.69 5.03
N THR A 81 0.11 28.62 5.83
CA THR A 81 0.79 29.78 6.43
C THR A 81 1.92 30.34 5.58
N GLY A 82 2.16 29.78 4.38
CA GLY A 82 3.25 30.20 3.48
C GLY A 82 4.62 29.61 3.83
N ASP A 83 4.70 28.71 4.80
CA ASP A 83 5.94 28.02 5.20
C ASP A 83 6.14 26.74 4.38
N GLU A 84 6.50 26.88 3.10
CA GLU A 84 6.73 25.74 2.21
C GLU A 84 7.87 24.84 2.70
N ARG A 85 8.95 25.42 3.21
CA ARG A 85 10.10 24.65 3.72
C ARG A 85 9.71 23.83 4.95
N GLY A 86 8.97 24.40 5.87
CA GLY A 86 8.47 23.72 7.04
C GLY A 86 7.43 22.66 6.68
N ALA A 87 6.61 22.86 5.63
CA ALA A 87 5.68 21.87 5.12
C ALA A 87 6.41 20.61 4.63
N VAL A 88 7.42 20.78 3.77
CA VAL A 88 8.25 19.68 3.27
C VAL A 88 9.01 18.99 4.41
N ALA A 89 9.62 19.76 5.33
CA ALA A 89 10.32 19.20 6.48
C ALA A 89 9.41 18.30 7.33
N SER A 90 8.18 18.75 7.63
CA SER A 90 7.21 17.94 8.35
C SER A 90 6.83 16.65 7.64
N GLY A 91 6.78 16.66 6.31
CA GLY A 91 6.55 15.46 5.52
C GLY A 91 7.71 14.48 5.59
N ILE A 92 8.95 15.00 5.51
CA ILE A 92 10.17 14.19 5.64
C ILE A 92 10.26 13.55 7.04
N ASP A 93 9.92 14.30 8.10
CA ASP A 93 9.85 13.75 9.47
C ASP A 93 8.85 12.59 9.55
N GLY A 94 7.71 12.71 8.87
CA GLY A 94 6.72 11.63 8.75
C GLY A 94 7.27 10.40 8.02
N VAL A 95 8.08 10.59 6.98
CA VAL A 95 8.75 9.50 6.24
C VAL A 95 9.79 8.79 7.13
N TRP A 96 10.61 9.53 7.88
CA TRP A 96 11.56 8.93 8.83
C TRP A 96 10.87 8.14 9.94
N LEU A 97 9.77 8.67 10.47
CA LEU A 97 8.95 7.96 11.45
C LEU A 97 8.36 6.67 10.86
N ALA A 98 7.85 6.73 9.63
CA ALA A 98 7.33 5.57 8.90
C ALA A 98 8.38 4.49 8.68
N LEU A 99 9.60 4.90 8.27
CA LEU A 99 10.72 3.98 8.08
C LEU A 99 11.11 3.29 9.40
N GLY A 100 11.26 4.06 10.49
CA GLY A 100 11.63 3.53 11.80
C GLY A 100 10.56 2.57 12.35
N LEU A 101 9.29 2.98 12.30
CA LEU A 101 8.18 2.16 12.75
C LEU A 101 8.01 0.90 11.88
N GLY A 102 8.16 1.05 10.56
CA GLY A 102 8.13 -0.06 9.61
C GLY A 102 9.24 -1.08 9.87
N ALA A 103 10.46 -0.62 10.15
CA ALA A 103 11.57 -1.51 10.49
C ALA A 103 11.32 -2.30 11.78
N VAL A 104 10.79 -1.66 12.81
CA VAL A 104 10.42 -2.34 14.07
C VAL A 104 9.33 -3.37 13.83
N LEU A 105 8.29 -3.01 13.08
CA LEU A 105 7.19 -3.93 12.75
C LEU A 105 7.63 -5.06 11.84
N ALA A 106 8.55 -4.81 10.89
CA ALA A 106 9.11 -5.84 10.02
C ALA A 106 9.85 -6.91 10.84
N VAL A 107 10.74 -6.49 11.75
CA VAL A 107 11.47 -7.41 12.61
C VAL A 107 10.53 -8.15 13.55
N ALA A 108 9.64 -7.46 14.24
CA ALA A 108 8.67 -8.07 15.14
C ALA A 108 7.74 -9.03 14.39
N GLY A 109 7.23 -8.64 13.24
CA GLY A 109 6.34 -9.43 12.41
C GLY A 109 7.00 -10.66 11.80
N TRP A 110 8.28 -10.55 11.41
CA TRP A 110 9.05 -11.69 10.91
C TRP A 110 9.10 -12.84 11.93
N PHE A 111 9.40 -12.51 13.18
CA PHE A 111 9.45 -13.52 14.26
C PHE A 111 8.06 -13.93 14.76
N ALA A 112 7.07 -13.05 14.69
CA ALA A 112 5.71 -13.34 15.12
C ALA A 112 4.85 -14.05 14.07
N ALA A 113 5.25 -14.06 12.79
CA ALA A 113 4.46 -14.60 11.70
C ALA A 113 3.92 -16.02 11.96
N PRO A 114 4.72 -17.01 12.41
CA PRO A 114 4.18 -18.36 12.67
C PRO A 114 3.14 -18.37 13.77
N ALA A 115 3.32 -17.58 14.83
CA ALA A 115 2.38 -17.50 15.96
C ALA A 115 1.08 -16.81 15.54
N LEU A 116 1.17 -15.73 14.75
CA LEU A 116 0.01 -14.99 14.23
C LEU A 116 -0.82 -15.87 13.31
N VAL A 117 -0.19 -16.59 12.38
CA VAL A 117 -0.88 -17.49 11.47
C VAL A 117 -1.45 -18.69 12.22
N GLY A 118 -0.70 -19.28 13.16
CA GLY A 118 -1.15 -20.41 13.98
C GLY A 118 -2.41 -20.10 14.79
N ALA A 119 -2.65 -18.85 15.18
CA ALA A 119 -3.85 -18.43 15.89
C ALA A 119 -5.14 -18.61 15.08
N PHE A 120 -5.05 -18.74 13.76
CA PHE A 120 -6.21 -19.01 12.89
C PHE A 120 -6.64 -20.48 12.90
N GLY A 121 -5.81 -21.41 13.41
CA GLY A 121 -6.16 -22.82 13.53
C GLY A 121 -6.38 -23.52 12.18
N ALA A 122 -5.73 -23.07 11.11
CA ALA A 122 -5.81 -23.68 9.79
C ALA A 122 -5.01 -24.98 9.72
N ALA A 123 -5.21 -25.77 8.66
CA ALA A 123 -4.41 -26.97 8.40
C ALA A 123 -2.92 -26.63 8.28
N ASP A 124 -2.03 -27.56 8.65
CA ASP A 124 -0.58 -27.34 8.70
C ASP A 124 -0.01 -26.86 7.36
N GLU A 125 -0.50 -27.39 6.24
CA GLU A 125 -0.08 -26.96 4.90
C GLU A 125 -0.44 -25.50 4.61
N VAL A 126 -1.66 -25.06 4.98
CA VAL A 126 -2.10 -23.68 4.83
C VAL A 126 -1.32 -22.74 5.75
N THR A 127 -1.06 -23.19 6.98
CA THR A 127 -0.27 -22.45 7.97
C THR A 127 1.16 -22.23 7.48
N ALA A 128 1.77 -23.24 6.86
CA ALA A 128 3.11 -23.13 6.28
C ALA A 128 3.15 -22.06 5.16
N GLU A 129 2.24 -22.16 4.19
CA GLU A 129 2.14 -21.20 3.07
C GLU A 129 1.88 -19.77 3.55
N ALA A 130 0.93 -19.61 4.48
CA ALA A 130 0.60 -18.31 5.07
C ALA A 130 1.77 -17.71 5.84
N SER A 131 2.53 -18.53 6.56
CA SER A 131 3.69 -18.08 7.34
C SER A 131 4.83 -17.59 6.45
N VAL A 132 5.09 -18.29 5.35
CA VAL A 132 6.10 -17.89 4.35
C VAL A 132 5.69 -16.55 3.70
N TYR A 133 4.45 -16.45 3.23
CA TYR A 133 3.95 -15.23 2.63
C TYR A 133 4.02 -14.05 3.60
N LEU A 134 3.52 -14.23 4.82
CA LEU A 134 3.51 -13.19 5.84
C LEU A 134 4.91 -12.72 6.21
N ALA A 135 5.85 -13.65 6.44
CA ALA A 135 7.22 -13.31 6.79
C ALA A 135 7.90 -12.46 5.70
N ILE A 136 7.78 -12.86 4.43
CA ILE A 136 8.35 -12.10 3.30
C ILE A 136 7.68 -10.72 3.20
N SER A 137 6.35 -10.65 3.31
CA SER A 137 5.61 -9.40 3.24
C SER A 137 5.97 -8.46 4.40
N MET A 138 6.27 -8.99 5.60
CA MET A 138 6.75 -8.17 6.73
C MET A 138 8.07 -7.46 6.40
N ALA A 139 8.97 -8.07 5.63
CA ALA A 139 10.20 -7.43 5.20
C ALA A 139 9.94 -6.23 4.28
N GLY A 140 8.84 -6.21 3.52
CA GLY A 140 8.39 -5.09 2.68
C GLY A 140 7.69 -3.96 3.45
N LEU A 141 7.30 -4.20 4.71
CA LEU A 141 6.50 -3.24 5.49
C LEU A 141 7.14 -1.85 5.65
N PRO A 142 8.47 -1.70 5.85
CA PRO A 142 9.11 -0.39 5.94
C PRO A 142 8.89 0.45 4.67
N ALA A 143 9.06 -0.16 3.50
CA ALA A 143 8.85 0.51 2.22
C ALA A 143 7.39 0.93 2.05
N MET A 144 6.45 0.07 2.40
CA MET A 144 5.03 0.34 2.35
C MET A 144 4.61 1.51 3.25
N LEU A 145 5.12 1.56 4.49
CA LEU A 145 4.82 2.68 5.40
C LEU A 145 5.47 4.00 4.93
N VAL A 146 6.65 3.94 4.33
CA VAL A 146 7.30 5.12 3.69
C VAL A 146 6.41 5.66 2.57
N VAL A 147 5.90 4.80 1.70
CA VAL A 147 4.99 5.18 0.61
C VAL A 147 3.70 5.79 1.16
N LEU A 148 3.13 5.22 2.24
CA LEU A 148 1.95 5.75 2.90
C LEU A 148 2.19 7.17 3.45
N ALA A 149 3.33 7.40 4.10
CA ALA A 149 3.72 8.72 4.61
C ALA A 149 4.00 9.73 3.48
N ALA A 150 4.69 9.29 2.42
CA ALA A 150 4.97 10.11 1.24
C ALA A 150 3.67 10.52 0.51
N THR A 151 2.70 9.61 0.41
CA THR A 151 1.37 9.92 -0.12
C THR A 151 0.66 10.97 0.74
N GLY A 152 0.77 10.86 2.07
CA GLY A 152 0.27 11.87 3.01
C GLY A 152 0.90 13.25 2.80
N LEU A 153 2.22 13.30 2.57
CA LEU A 153 2.96 14.50 2.22
C LEU A 153 2.45 15.12 0.91
N LEU A 154 2.38 14.33 -0.17
CA LEU A 154 1.94 14.79 -1.49
C LEU A 154 0.49 15.31 -1.46
N ARG A 155 -0.40 14.60 -0.76
CA ARG A 155 -1.78 15.07 -0.55
C ARG A 155 -1.82 16.37 0.25
N GLY A 156 -0.96 16.53 1.26
CA GLY A 156 -0.81 17.77 2.01
C GLY A 156 -0.32 18.94 1.16
N LEU A 157 0.51 18.67 0.14
CA LEU A 157 0.96 19.62 -0.88
C LEU A 157 -0.05 19.81 -2.02
N GLN A 158 -1.24 19.21 -1.95
CA GLN A 158 -2.29 19.22 -2.97
C GLN A 158 -1.87 18.56 -4.30
N ASP A 159 -0.82 17.73 -4.29
CA ASP A 159 -0.46 16.92 -5.45
C ASP A 159 -1.18 15.56 -5.36
N THR A 160 -2.24 15.40 -6.12
CA THR A 160 -3.01 14.15 -6.23
C THR A 160 -2.63 13.34 -7.48
N ARG A 161 -1.83 13.91 -8.37
CA ARG A 161 -1.46 13.27 -9.63
C ARG A 161 -0.25 12.35 -9.49
N THR A 162 0.75 12.80 -8.76
CA THR A 162 1.96 12.01 -8.52
C THR A 162 1.65 10.68 -7.85
N PRO A 163 0.86 10.61 -6.75
CA PRO A 163 0.45 9.34 -6.16
C PRO A 163 -0.27 8.42 -7.15
N LEU A 164 -1.17 8.95 -8.00
CA LEU A 164 -1.89 8.15 -8.99
C LEU A 164 -0.95 7.51 -10.03
N TRP A 165 0.01 8.28 -10.55
CA TRP A 165 0.98 7.75 -11.51
C TRP A 165 1.89 6.70 -10.89
N VAL A 166 2.37 6.97 -9.67
CA VAL A 166 3.23 6.02 -8.92
C VAL A 166 2.46 4.75 -8.62
N ALA A 167 1.18 4.84 -8.19
CA ALA A 167 0.32 3.67 -8.00
C ALA A 167 0.14 2.87 -9.29
N GLY A 168 -0.20 3.53 -10.40
CA GLY A 168 -0.41 2.86 -11.68
C GLY A 168 0.84 2.11 -12.17
N ILE A 169 2.02 2.74 -12.08
CA ILE A 169 3.29 2.11 -12.43
C ILE A 169 3.61 0.95 -11.48
N GLY A 170 3.40 1.15 -10.16
CA GLY A 170 3.63 0.14 -9.15
C GLY A 170 2.76 -1.09 -9.35
N PHE A 171 1.47 -0.92 -9.63
CA PHE A 171 0.58 -2.05 -9.93
C PHE A 171 0.96 -2.80 -11.20
N ALA A 172 1.32 -2.07 -12.27
CA ALA A 172 1.79 -2.72 -13.50
C ALA A 172 3.09 -3.50 -13.27
N ALA A 173 4.04 -2.93 -12.54
CA ALA A 173 5.29 -3.59 -12.17
C ALA A 173 5.03 -4.82 -11.27
N ASN A 174 4.15 -4.70 -10.27
CA ASN A 174 3.79 -5.81 -9.40
C ASN A 174 3.16 -6.97 -10.18
N ILE A 175 2.18 -6.71 -11.05
CA ILE A 175 1.58 -7.75 -11.89
C ILE A 175 2.64 -8.45 -12.75
N ALA A 176 3.55 -7.69 -13.35
CA ALA A 176 4.63 -8.26 -14.16
C ALA A 176 5.61 -9.10 -13.32
N LEU A 177 6.00 -8.60 -12.14
CA LEU A 177 6.89 -9.31 -11.21
C LEU A 177 6.22 -10.59 -10.66
N ASN A 178 4.96 -10.51 -10.25
CA ASN A 178 4.20 -11.67 -9.80
C ASN A 178 4.11 -12.73 -10.90
N TYR A 179 3.82 -12.32 -12.14
CA TYR A 179 3.81 -13.25 -13.26
C TYR A 179 5.16 -13.95 -13.44
N VAL A 180 6.25 -13.20 -13.41
CA VAL A 180 7.61 -13.75 -13.55
C VAL A 180 7.96 -14.67 -12.37
N PHE A 181 7.74 -14.25 -11.15
CA PHE A 181 8.14 -15.03 -9.97
C PHE A 181 7.27 -16.26 -9.75
N ILE A 182 5.97 -16.17 -10.00
CA ILE A 182 5.04 -17.28 -9.82
C ILE A 182 5.21 -18.32 -10.96
N TYR A 183 5.17 -17.88 -12.23
CA TYR A 183 5.05 -18.79 -13.37
C TYR A 183 6.37 -19.08 -14.08
N VAL A 184 7.30 -18.11 -14.17
CA VAL A 184 8.58 -18.30 -14.85
C VAL A 184 9.62 -18.87 -13.90
N ALA A 185 9.75 -18.28 -12.69
CA ALA A 185 10.70 -18.76 -11.68
C ALA A 185 10.15 -19.95 -10.87
N GLY A 186 8.84 -20.19 -10.86
CA GLY A 186 8.20 -21.30 -10.17
C GLY A 186 8.25 -21.21 -8.64
N TRP A 187 8.36 -19.99 -8.10
CA TRP A 187 8.48 -19.78 -6.64
C TRP A 187 7.13 -19.82 -5.90
N GLY A 188 6.03 -20.06 -6.61
CA GLY A 188 4.71 -20.19 -6.01
C GLY A 188 4.30 -18.98 -5.19
N ILE A 189 3.78 -19.21 -3.97
CA ILE A 189 3.31 -18.15 -3.07
C ILE A 189 4.44 -17.21 -2.59
N ALA A 190 5.65 -17.72 -2.43
CA ALA A 190 6.82 -16.89 -2.09
C ALA A 190 7.12 -15.86 -3.21
N GLY A 191 6.92 -16.25 -4.46
CA GLY A 191 7.05 -15.36 -5.62
C GLY A 191 6.04 -14.22 -5.58
N SER A 192 4.78 -14.49 -5.24
CA SER A 192 3.76 -13.47 -5.04
C SER A 192 4.10 -12.55 -3.87
N ALA A 193 4.59 -13.10 -2.75
CA ALA A 193 4.97 -12.29 -1.59
C ALA A 193 6.12 -11.31 -1.92
N ILE A 194 7.14 -11.76 -2.65
CA ILE A 194 8.25 -10.91 -3.09
C ILE A 194 7.76 -9.86 -4.08
N GLY A 195 6.99 -10.25 -5.10
CA GLY A 195 6.44 -9.31 -6.06
C GLY A 195 5.53 -8.27 -5.42
N THR A 196 4.78 -8.64 -4.38
CA THR A 196 3.94 -7.71 -3.62
C THR A 196 4.79 -6.79 -2.75
N ALA A 197 5.85 -7.29 -2.10
CA ALA A 197 6.77 -6.47 -1.31
C ALA A 197 7.51 -5.45 -2.22
N ASP A 198 7.99 -5.88 -3.38
CA ASP A 198 8.62 -5.00 -4.37
C ASP A 198 7.61 -4.03 -5.01
N GLY A 199 6.41 -4.51 -5.35
CA GLY A 199 5.34 -3.69 -5.91
C GLY A 199 4.86 -2.62 -4.93
N CYS A 200 4.82 -2.91 -3.63
CA CYS A 200 4.52 -1.93 -2.58
C CYS A 200 5.56 -0.81 -2.49
N CYS A 201 6.79 -1.02 -2.95
CA CYS A 201 7.77 0.06 -3.06
C CYS A 201 7.40 1.10 -4.14
N PHE A 202 6.51 0.74 -5.07
CA PHE A 202 6.04 1.59 -6.17
C PHE A 202 4.57 1.99 -6.06
N ALA A 203 3.80 1.40 -5.13
CA ALA A 203 2.39 1.77 -4.92
C ALA A 203 2.24 2.72 -3.73
N PRO A 204 1.53 3.84 -3.87
CA PRO A 204 1.23 4.76 -2.77
C PRO A 204 0.16 4.22 -1.85
#